data_d413c4a9875946ce5bb67707e55094f2
#
_entry.id   d413c4a9875946ce5bb67707e55094f2
#
_cell.length_a   1.000
_cell.length_b   1.000
_cell.length_c   1.000
_cell.angle_alpha   90.00
_cell.angle_beta   90.00
_cell.angle_gamma   90.00
#
_symmetry.space_group_name_H-M   'P 1'
#
loop_
_entity.id
_entity.type
_entity.pdbx_description
1 polymer ?
#
loop_
_entity_poly.entity_id
_entity_poly.type
_entity_poly.pdbx_seq_one_letter_code
_entity_poly.pdbx_strand_id
1 'polypeptide(L)'
;MDMTVLNASGALALGQRIVVSVDGTIKVLEDGQPLQAGDVILESQSENSESPISVKRFSPEDGGEVELDQDIANIFAALEEGQDPTELGEEFATAAGESGSSLVSSGTIERDGEETIPGTEFVTTGFEALGMSRTQSLSLLDAFRSVDQPNNPPTFVDNNNDPAGDTLSFTTDEDTPVNGTLSASDEDGDSLSFTKATDPSNGTVVVDENGDWTYTPNENYNGDDSFTVVVSDGQGGTDTITVNVGVTPVNDLPVGEDVSVTTDEDTPVSGLLTATDADNDQLTFSKGTEPSNGSVVVDENGNWTYTPDENYNGSDSFTVVVTDGNGGIDTITVNVGVVPVVDTTTVSLSADAS
;
A
#
# COMPACT_ATOMS: atom_id res chain seq x y z
N MET A 1 -31.22 4.12 -0.99
CA MET A 1 -31.12 4.72 -2.33
C MET A 1 -30.14 3.85 -3.11
N ASP A 2 -30.53 3.45 -4.29
CA ASP A 2 -29.66 2.59 -5.09
C ASP A 2 -28.60 3.48 -5.76
N MET A 3 -27.38 3.50 -5.22
CA MET A 3 -26.26 4.33 -5.68
C MET A 3 -25.62 3.84 -6.99
N THR A 4 -26.31 3.00 -7.74
CA THR A 4 -25.83 2.44 -9.02
C THR A 4 -26.11 3.32 -10.24
N VAL A 5 -26.73 4.49 -10.07
CA VAL A 5 -27.13 5.38 -11.18
C VAL A 5 -26.05 6.36 -11.59
N LEU A 6 -25.17 6.73 -10.66
CA LEU A 6 -23.99 7.56 -10.93
C LEU A 6 -22.76 6.66 -11.01
N ASN A 7 -21.78 7.02 -11.82
CA ASN A 7 -20.48 6.32 -11.84
C ASN A 7 -19.89 6.28 -10.42
N ALA A 8 -18.93 5.38 -10.17
CA ALA A 8 -18.16 5.35 -8.95
C ALA A 8 -17.54 6.72 -8.60
N SER A 9 -17.49 7.65 -9.54
CA SER A 9 -17.04 9.04 -9.39
C SER A 9 -18.13 10.05 -9.04
N GLY A 10 -19.38 9.62 -8.85
CA GLY A 10 -20.51 10.56 -8.67
C GLY A 10 -20.84 11.39 -9.92
N ALA A 11 -20.00 11.39 -10.95
CA ALA A 11 -20.17 12.17 -12.16
C ALA A 11 -21.03 11.43 -13.21
N LEU A 12 -21.87 12.18 -13.94
CA LEU A 12 -22.53 11.68 -15.13
C LEU A 12 -21.50 11.38 -16.22
N ALA A 13 -21.49 10.15 -16.74
CA ALA A 13 -20.67 9.85 -17.91
C ALA A 13 -21.08 10.73 -19.10
N LEU A 14 -20.12 11.14 -19.92
CA LEU A 14 -20.38 11.98 -21.10
C LEU A 14 -21.49 11.39 -21.98
N GLY A 15 -22.56 12.17 -22.21
CA GLY A 15 -23.73 11.73 -22.95
C GLY A 15 -24.70 10.85 -22.14
N GLN A 16 -24.45 10.61 -20.88
CA GLN A 16 -25.42 9.92 -20.00
C GLN A 16 -26.59 10.85 -19.66
N ARG A 17 -27.78 10.30 -19.69
CA ARG A 17 -29.03 11.01 -19.33
C ARG A 17 -29.64 10.34 -18.10
N ILE A 18 -29.98 11.13 -17.10
CA ILE A 18 -30.78 10.68 -15.96
C ILE A 18 -32.10 11.43 -15.90
N VAL A 19 -33.11 10.80 -15.35
CA VAL A 19 -34.41 11.42 -15.13
C VAL A 19 -34.71 11.48 -13.65
N VAL A 20 -35.12 12.66 -13.19
CA VAL A 20 -35.69 12.87 -11.86
C VAL A 20 -37.20 12.97 -12.02
N SER A 21 -37.91 11.91 -11.64
CA SER A 21 -39.36 11.81 -11.76
C SER A 21 -40.05 12.73 -10.74
N VAL A 22 -41.33 13.02 -11.00
CA VAL A 22 -42.16 13.90 -10.12
C VAL A 22 -42.22 13.43 -8.67
N ASP A 23 -42.02 12.13 -8.41
CA ASP A 23 -41.95 11.53 -7.07
C ASP A 23 -40.53 11.62 -6.42
N GLY A 24 -39.57 12.24 -7.12
CA GLY A 24 -38.19 12.36 -6.69
C GLY A 24 -37.31 11.12 -6.96
N THR A 25 -37.82 10.12 -7.68
CA THR A 25 -37.01 8.94 -8.06
C THR A 25 -36.01 9.30 -9.15
N ILE A 26 -34.73 8.96 -8.95
CA ILE A 26 -33.65 9.17 -9.92
C ILE A 26 -33.39 7.87 -10.66
N LYS A 27 -33.33 7.89 -11.99
CA LYS A 27 -33.03 6.72 -12.85
C LYS A 27 -32.20 7.13 -14.05
N VAL A 28 -31.36 6.22 -14.55
CA VAL A 28 -30.75 6.38 -15.88
C VAL A 28 -31.86 6.29 -16.94
N LEU A 29 -31.90 7.25 -17.88
CA LEU A 29 -32.80 7.26 -18.98
C LEU A 29 -32.24 6.39 -20.11
N GLU A 30 -32.89 5.26 -20.38
CA GLU A 30 -32.56 4.39 -21.51
C GLU A 30 -33.36 4.81 -22.75
N ASP A 31 -32.82 4.55 -23.95
CA ASP A 31 -33.49 4.87 -25.20
C ASP A 31 -34.86 4.17 -25.31
N GLY A 32 -35.92 4.99 -25.50
CA GLY A 32 -37.28 4.49 -25.63
C GLY A 32 -38.05 4.35 -24.32
N GLN A 33 -37.50 4.74 -23.17
CA GLN A 33 -38.27 4.83 -21.93
C GLN A 33 -39.29 5.97 -22.00
N PRO A 34 -40.57 5.76 -21.59
CA PRO A 34 -41.58 6.81 -21.58
C PRO A 34 -41.30 7.79 -20.43
N LEU A 35 -41.26 9.09 -20.76
CA LEU A 35 -41.22 10.19 -19.82
C LEU A 35 -42.61 10.60 -19.40
N GLN A 36 -42.75 11.07 -18.16
CA GLN A 36 -44.01 11.63 -17.64
C GLN A 36 -43.94 13.16 -17.64
N ALA A 37 -45.11 13.81 -17.76
CA ALA A 37 -45.20 15.25 -17.66
C ALA A 37 -44.63 15.74 -16.32
N GLY A 38 -43.66 16.64 -16.39
CA GLY A 38 -42.95 17.17 -15.20
C GLY A 38 -41.66 16.43 -14.82
N ASP A 39 -41.31 15.34 -15.50
CA ASP A 39 -40.00 14.71 -15.31
C ASP A 39 -38.87 15.69 -15.69
N VAL A 40 -37.81 15.75 -14.87
CA VAL A 40 -36.61 16.56 -15.13
C VAL A 40 -35.50 15.65 -15.63
N ILE A 41 -34.89 16.04 -16.74
CA ILE A 41 -33.81 15.29 -17.40
C ILE A 41 -32.51 16.05 -17.22
N LEU A 42 -31.50 15.36 -16.74
CA LEU A 42 -30.13 15.86 -16.65
C LEU A 42 -29.29 15.12 -17.70
N GLU A 43 -28.53 15.86 -18.49
CA GLU A 43 -27.68 15.32 -19.56
C GLU A 43 -26.28 15.92 -19.45
N SER A 44 -25.25 15.07 -19.33
CA SER A 44 -23.87 15.53 -19.33
C SER A 44 -23.47 16.05 -20.71
N GLN A 45 -22.99 17.29 -20.77
CA GLN A 45 -22.46 17.93 -21.98
C GLN A 45 -20.94 17.76 -22.08
N SER A 46 -20.34 18.11 -23.23
CA SER A 46 -18.90 18.01 -23.45
C SER A 46 -18.10 18.95 -22.54
N GLU A 47 -16.87 18.58 -22.18
CA GLU A 47 -15.91 19.33 -21.34
C GLU A 47 -15.63 20.79 -21.75
N ASN A 48 -16.14 21.27 -22.88
CA ASN A 48 -15.96 22.62 -23.41
C ASN A 48 -17.25 23.48 -23.36
N SER A 49 -18.28 23.07 -22.65
CA SER A 49 -19.49 23.87 -22.51
C SER A 49 -19.42 24.73 -21.24
N GLU A 50 -20.02 25.92 -21.27
CA GLU A 50 -20.09 26.83 -20.11
C GLU A 50 -20.89 26.21 -18.94
N SER A 51 -21.69 25.18 -19.22
CA SER A 51 -22.38 24.38 -18.21
C SER A 51 -22.13 22.91 -18.49
N PRO A 52 -21.53 22.14 -17.58
CA PRO A 52 -21.21 20.73 -17.79
C PRO A 52 -22.45 19.84 -17.87
N ILE A 53 -23.60 20.31 -17.38
CA ILE A 53 -24.86 19.58 -17.33
C ILE A 53 -25.98 20.42 -17.96
N SER A 54 -26.74 19.83 -18.88
CA SER A 54 -28.00 20.40 -19.40
C SER A 54 -29.17 19.87 -18.58
N VAL A 55 -30.08 20.76 -18.22
CA VAL A 55 -31.29 20.45 -17.44
C VAL A 55 -32.50 20.76 -18.26
N LYS A 56 -33.38 19.76 -18.47
CA LYS A 56 -34.59 19.86 -19.27
C LYS A 56 -35.81 19.32 -18.51
N ARG A 57 -36.95 19.92 -18.69
CA ARG A 57 -38.22 19.38 -18.18
C ARG A 57 -39.02 18.79 -19.32
N PHE A 58 -39.59 17.62 -19.10
CA PHE A 58 -40.50 17.03 -20.07
C PHE A 58 -41.89 17.61 -19.92
N SER A 59 -42.39 18.26 -20.99
CA SER A 59 -43.71 18.85 -21.08
C SER A 59 -44.40 18.43 -22.39
N PRO A 60 -45.32 17.49 -22.35
CA PRO A 60 -46.06 17.06 -23.56
C PRO A 60 -46.87 18.20 -24.21
N GLU A 61 -47.27 19.21 -23.43
CA GLU A 61 -48.04 20.35 -23.90
C GLU A 61 -47.19 21.34 -24.72
N ASP A 62 -45.88 21.45 -24.37
CA ASP A 62 -44.93 22.34 -25.04
C ASP A 62 -44.16 21.64 -26.16
N GLY A 63 -44.49 20.40 -26.47
CA GLY A 63 -43.93 19.65 -27.60
C GLY A 63 -42.73 18.76 -27.25
N GLY A 64 -42.46 18.54 -25.97
CA GLY A 64 -41.41 17.60 -25.50
C GLY A 64 -40.52 18.14 -24.42
N GLU A 65 -39.22 18.13 -24.64
CA GLU A 65 -38.20 18.60 -23.68
C GLU A 65 -38.07 20.12 -23.77
N VAL A 66 -38.20 20.81 -22.63
CA VAL A 66 -38.03 22.27 -22.49
C VAL A 66 -36.75 22.50 -21.67
N GLU A 67 -35.80 23.27 -22.19
CA GLU A 67 -34.57 23.60 -21.51
C GLU A 67 -34.82 24.54 -20.32
N LEU A 68 -34.16 24.26 -19.21
CA LEU A 68 -34.20 25.03 -17.96
C LEU A 68 -32.84 25.56 -17.52
N ASP A 69 -31.80 25.35 -18.32
CA ASP A 69 -30.42 25.63 -17.93
C ASP A 69 -30.19 27.06 -17.47
N GLN A 70 -30.73 28.03 -18.21
CA GLN A 70 -30.52 29.45 -17.85
C GLN A 70 -31.27 29.82 -16.56
N ASP A 71 -32.49 29.31 -16.40
CA ASP A 71 -33.30 29.61 -15.20
C ASP A 71 -32.68 28.99 -13.96
N ILE A 72 -32.17 27.77 -14.08
CA ILE A 72 -31.44 27.08 -13.00
C ILE A 72 -30.12 27.77 -12.69
N ALA A 73 -29.32 28.14 -13.68
CA ALA A 73 -28.08 28.88 -13.50
C ALA A 73 -28.32 30.22 -12.77
N ASN A 74 -29.41 30.94 -13.10
CA ASN A 74 -29.77 32.17 -12.41
C ASN A 74 -30.17 31.94 -10.93
N ILE A 75 -30.84 30.82 -10.62
CA ILE A 75 -31.17 30.46 -9.24
C ILE A 75 -29.88 30.20 -8.45
N PHE A 76 -28.94 29.43 -9.01
CA PHE A 76 -27.67 29.15 -8.32
C PHE A 76 -26.82 30.41 -8.14
N ALA A 77 -26.67 31.26 -9.17
CA ALA A 77 -25.96 32.52 -9.07
C ALA A 77 -26.51 33.43 -7.97
N ALA A 78 -27.84 33.51 -7.85
CA ALA A 78 -28.46 34.29 -6.78
C ALA A 78 -28.17 33.72 -5.37
N LEU A 79 -28.12 32.39 -5.25
CA LEU A 79 -27.79 31.74 -3.99
C LEU A 79 -26.33 31.92 -3.59
N GLU A 80 -25.39 31.85 -4.54
CA GLU A 80 -23.97 32.14 -4.30
C GLU A 80 -23.75 33.58 -3.83
N GLU A 81 -24.53 34.53 -4.34
CA GLU A 81 -24.54 35.94 -3.91
C GLU A 81 -25.30 36.17 -2.60
N GLY A 82 -25.93 35.14 -2.04
CA GLY A 82 -26.76 35.25 -0.82
C GLY A 82 -28.06 35.99 -1.04
N GLN A 83 -28.53 36.08 -2.28
CA GLN A 83 -29.81 36.71 -2.65
C GLN A 83 -30.96 35.69 -2.63
N ASP A 84 -32.18 36.15 -2.36
CA ASP A 84 -33.37 35.32 -2.48
C ASP A 84 -33.75 35.16 -3.98
N PRO A 85 -33.64 33.94 -4.55
CA PRO A 85 -33.94 33.72 -5.95
C PRO A 85 -35.41 34.02 -6.32
N THR A 86 -36.30 34.14 -5.33
CA THR A 86 -37.73 34.51 -5.58
C THR A 86 -37.91 36.02 -5.79
N GLU A 87 -36.90 36.85 -5.49
CA GLU A 87 -36.91 38.30 -5.70
C GLU A 87 -36.29 38.74 -7.05
N LEU A 88 -35.83 37.80 -7.89
CA LEU A 88 -35.14 38.09 -9.17
C LEU A 88 -36.02 38.67 -10.29
N GLY A 89 -37.27 39.04 -10.02
CA GLY A 89 -38.13 39.86 -10.88
C GLY A 89 -39.10 39.09 -11.79
N GLU A 90 -39.95 39.87 -12.47
CA GLU A 90 -41.09 39.37 -13.31
C GLU A 90 -40.62 38.49 -14.51
N GLU A 91 -39.34 38.43 -14.84
CA GLU A 91 -38.83 37.59 -15.93
C GLU A 91 -38.93 36.11 -15.62
N PHE A 92 -38.97 35.71 -14.36
CA PHE A 92 -39.23 34.33 -13.91
C PHE A 92 -40.70 33.96 -13.85
N ALA A 93 -41.61 34.97 -13.87
CA ALA A 93 -43.02 34.76 -13.79
C ALA A 93 -43.67 34.27 -15.10
N THR A 94 -42.95 34.27 -16.21
CA THR A 94 -43.51 33.90 -17.52
C THR A 94 -43.44 32.39 -17.79
N ALA A 95 -42.71 31.60 -17.03
CA ALA A 95 -42.69 30.13 -17.12
C ALA A 95 -43.81 29.44 -16.34
N ALA A 96 -44.44 30.15 -15.38
CA ALA A 96 -45.64 29.69 -14.71
C ALA A 96 -46.87 30.23 -15.47
N GLY A 97 -47.57 29.37 -16.24
CA GLY A 97 -48.79 29.72 -16.96
C GLY A 97 -49.78 30.51 -16.09
N GLU A 98 -50.57 31.39 -16.74
CA GLU A 98 -51.56 32.29 -16.16
C GLU A 98 -52.60 31.63 -15.21
N SER A 99 -52.16 31.25 -14.00
CA SER A 99 -53.08 31.03 -12.89
C SER A 99 -52.42 31.48 -11.60
N GLY A 100 -52.68 32.76 -11.27
CA GLY A 100 -52.18 33.41 -10.10
C GLY A 100 -52.39 32.65 -8.81
N SER A 101 -51.32 32.29 -8.16
CA SER A 101 -51.26 32.02 -6.73
C SER A 101 -50.40 33.11 -6.11
N SER A 102 -51.06 34.09 -5.49
CA SER A 102 -50.44 35.10 -4.64
C SER A 102 -49.68 34.37 -3.55
N LEU A 103 -48.35 34.49 -3.51
CA LEU A 103 -47.53 34.08 -2.39
C LEU A 103 -47.85 34.97 -1.18
N VAL A 104 -48.64 34.45 -0.25
CA VAL A 104 -48.84 35.08 1.06
C VAL A 104 -47.60 34.74 1.88
N SER A 105 -46.81 35.76 2.20
CA SER A 105 -45.76 35.67 3.19
C SER A 105 -46.37 35.24 4.54
N SER A 106 -46.16 34.01 4.93
CA SER A 106 -46.56 33.55 6.26
C SER A 106 -45.42 32.84 6.96
N GLY A 107 -45.03 33.47 8.08
CA GLY A 107 -44.58 32.66 9.18
C GLY A 107 -43.16 32.87 9.62
N THR A 108 -43.09 33.45 10.76
CA THR A 108 -41.98 33.39 11.70
C THR A 108 -41.55 31.93 11.91
N ILE A 109 -40.32 31.57 11.58
CA ILE A 109 -39.74 30.26 11.87
C ILE A 109 -39.37 30.23 13.34
N GLU A 110 -40.08 29.44 14.17
CA GLU A 110 -39.61 29.06 15.49
C GLU A 110 -38.47 28.03 15.33
N ARG A 111 -37.30 28.36 15.90
CA ARG A 111 -36.14 27.44 15.96
C ARG A 111 -36.37 26.42 17.06
N ASP A 112 -36.65 25.20 16.73
CA ASP A 112 -36.26 24.06 17.51
C ASP A 112 -35.02 23.45 16.88
N GLY A 113 -34.00 23.54 17.61
CA GLY A 113 -32.60 23.10 17.67
C GLY A 113 -32.04 22.04 16.72
N GLU A 114 -32.57 21.80 15.54
CA GLU A 114 -31.93 21.02 14.50
C GLU A 114 -31.27 21.96 13.48
N GLU A 115 -29.99 21.72 13.18
CA GLU A 115 -29.25 22.45 12.14
C GLU A 115 -29.94 22.28 10.78
N THR A 116 -30.73 23.27 10.41
CA THR A 116 -31.16 23.39 9.01
C THR A 116 -29.98 23.96 8.24
N ILE A 117 -29.52 23.23 7.23
CA ILE A 117 -28.51 23.71 6.28
C ILE A 117 -29.02 25.04 5.71
N PRO A 118 -28.30 26.17 5.93
CA PRO A 118 -28.74 27.46 5.41
C PRO A 118 -28.84 27.40 3.87
N GLY A 119 -29.98 27.75 3.33
CA GLY A 119 -30.18 27.87 1.89
C GLY A 119 -31.10 26.82 1.24
N THR A 120 -31.40 25.68 1.86
CA THR A 120 -32.24 24.64 1.22
C THR A 120 -33.70 25.03 0.98
N GLU A 121 -34.25 25.91 1.81
CA GLU A 121 -35.66 26.34 1.67
C GLU A 121 -35.84 27.31 0.50
N PHE A 122 -34.86 28.16 0.22
CA PHE A 122 -34.89 29.09 -0.92
C PHE A 122 -34.72 28.37 -2.26
N VAL A 123 -33.82 27.37 -2.34
CA VAL A 123 -33.59 26.59 -3.56
C VAL A 123 -34.85 25.83 -3.98
N THR A 124 -35.53 25.16 -3.04
CA THR A 124 -36.77 24.42 -3.36
C THR A 124 -37.88 25.34 -3.83
N THR A 125 -37.99 26.55 -3.29
CA THR A 125 -39.01 27.53 -3.74
C THR A 125 -38.76 28.01 -5.17
N GLY A 126 -37.48 28.23 -5.55
CA GLY A 126 -37.12 28.59 -6.92
C GLY A 126 -37.48 27.49 -7.92
N PHE A 127 -37.17 26.24 -7.61
CA PHE A 127 -37.55 25.11 -8.47
C PHE A 127 -39.05 24.84 -8.51
N GLU A 128 -39.78 25.08 -7.43
CA GLU A 128 -41.23 25.03 -7.41
C GLU A 128 -41.88 26.07 -8.35
N ALA A 129 -41.25 27.26 -8.49
CA ALA A 129 -41.67 28.29 -9.47
C ALA A 129 -41.51 27.84 -10.91
N LEU A 130 -40.54 26.93 -11.19
CA LEU A 130 -40.37 26.26 -12.48
C LEU A 130 -41.31 25.08 -12.68
N GLY A 131 -42.25 24.82 -11.75
CA GLY A 131 -43.26 23.76 -11.83
C GLY A 131 -42.77 22.38 -11.39
N MET A 132 -41.68 22.34 -10.61
CA MET A 132 -41.17 21.10 -9.98
C MET A 132 -41.83 20.88 -8.62
N SER A 133 -42.00 19.63 -8.22
CA SER A 133 -42.42 19.31 -6.85
C SER A 133 -41.28 19.52 -5.87
N ARG A 134 -41.59 19.79 -4.58
CA ARG A 134 -40.59 19.93 -3.54
C ARG A 134 -39.65 18.70 -3.44
N THR A 135 -40.20 17.49 -3.58
CA THR A 135 -39.44 16.25 -3.56
C THR A 135 -38.46 16.18 -4.75
N GLN A 136 -38.94 16.58 -5.92
CA GLN A 136 -38.15 16.65 -7.14
C GLN A 136 -37.05 17.69 -7.04
N SER A 137 -37.34 18.86 -6.49
CA SER A 137 -36.36 19.92 -6.25
C SER A 137 -35.26 19.49 -5.29
N LEU A 138 -35.61 18.80 -4.19
CA LEU A 138 -34.60 18.26 -3.24
C LEU A 138 -33.73 17.18 -3.88
N SER A 139 -34.31 16.26 -4.65
CA SER A 139 -33.56 15.22 -5.36
C SER A 139 -32.64 15.81 -6.44
N LEU A 140 -33.10 16.86 -7.12
CA LEU A 140 -32.28 17.58 -8.10
C LEU A 140 -31.12 18.30 -7.43
N LEU A 141 -31.35 18.95 -6.29
CA LEU A 141 -30.32 19.61 -5.51
C LEU A 141 -29.26 18.62 -5.01
N ASP A 142 -29.69 17.46 -4.52
CA ASP A 142 -28.77 16.41 -4.10
C ASP A 142 -27.94 15.88 -5.29
N ALA A 143 -28.59 15.73 -6.47
CA ALA A 143 -27.89 15.33 -7.69
C ALA A 143 -26.85 16.38 -8.13
N PHE A 144 -27.18 17.66 -8.07
CA PHE A 144 -26.23 18.75 -8.38
C PHE A 144 -25.07 18.82 -7.39
N ARG A 145 -25.33 18.69 -6.09
CA ARG A 145 -24.28 18.67 -5.08
C ARG A 145 -23.28 17.54 -5.28
N SER A 146 -23.74 16.39 -5.72
CA SER A 146 -22.86 15.25 -6.01
C SER A 146 -22.03 15.43 -7.29
N VAL A 147 -22.43 16.32 -8.18
CA VAL A 147 -21.77 16.55 -9.48
C VAL A 147 -20.80 17.76 -9.43
N ASP A 148 -21.10 18.74 -8.58
CA ASP A 148 -20.38 20.03 -8.51
C ASP A 148 -19.35 20.11 -7.37
N GLN A 149 -19.17 19.04 -6.59
CA GLN A 149 -18.08 18.96 -5.63
C GLN A 149 -16.80 18.56 -6.38
N PRO A 150 -15.78 19.44 -6.42
CA PRO A 150 -14.48 19.03 -6.94
C PRO A 150 -13.97 17.87 -6.09
N ASN A 151 -13.53 16.81 -6.73
CA ASN A 151 -12.93 15.68 -6.03
C ASN A 151 -11.66 16.14 -5.28
N ASN A 152 -11.63 15.98 -3.98
CA ASN A 152 -10.46 16.21 -3.16
C ASN A 152 -9.58 14.93 -3.16
N PRO A 153 -8.27 15.04 -3.37
CA PRO A 153 -7.43 13.84 -3.32
C PRO A 153 -7.30 13.33 -1.88
N PRO A 154 -7.13 12.02 -1.70
CA PRO A 154 -6.86 11.44 -0.41
C PRO A 154 -5.53 11.97 0.16
N THR A 155 -5.38 11.89 1.47
CA THR A 155 -4.16 12.30 2.17
C THR A 155 -3.76 11.22 3.16
N PHE A 156 -2.48 10.82 3.17
CA PHE A 156 -1.95 9.94 4.20
C PHE A 156 -2.01 10.60 5.57
N VAL A 157 -2.46 9.84 6.58
CA VAL A 157 -2.64 10.34 7.94
C VAL A 157 -1.91 9.46 8.96
N ASP A 158 -1.56 10.07 10.09
CA ASP A 158 -1.02 9.36 11.24
C ASP A 158 -2.15 8.75 12.13
N ASN A 159 -1.77 8.14 13.24
CA ASN A 159 -2.71 7.52 14.19
C ASN A 159 -3.66 8.52 14.88
N ASN A 160 -3.43 9.83 14.74
CA ASN A 160 -4.29 10.88 15.27
C ASN A 160 -5.19 11.48 14.18
N ASN A 161 -5.11 10.93 12.96
CA ASN A 161 -5.77 11.46 11.77
C ASN A 161 -5.24 12.83 11.34
N ASP A 162 -3.99 13.15 11.69
CA ASP A 162 -3.28 14.32 11.19
C ASP A 162 -2.46 13.92 9.93
N PRO A 163 -2.20 14.85 8.99
CA PRO A 163 -1.39 14.54 7.79
C PRO A 163 -0.03 13.92 8.17
N ALA A 164 0.25 12.73 7.63
CA ALA A 164 1.45 11.95 7.97
C ALA A 164 2.75 12.53 7.37
N GLY A 165 2.63 13.49 6.44
CA GLY A 165 3.74 13.97 5.63
C GLY A 165 4.13 12.97 4.53
N ASP A 166 5.21 13.28 3.81
CA ASP A 166 5.60 12.51 2.61
C ASP A 166 6.43 11.25 2.94
N THR A 167 6.83 11.05 4.21
CA THR A 167 7.73 9.96 4.60
C THR A 167 7.39 9.37 5.97
N LEU A 168 7.52 8.04 6.07
CA LEU A 168 7.52 7.29 7.33
C LEU A 168 8.84 6.52 7.45
N SER A 169 9.27 6.24 8.68
CA SER A 169 10.52 5.50 8.93
C SER A 169 10.29 4.36 9.91
N PHE A 170 10.85 3.20 9.57
CA PHE A 170 10.82 1.99 10.36
C PHE A 170 12.23 1.42 10.48
N THR A 171 12.45 0.54 11.44
CA THR A 171 13.70 -0.20 11.59
C THR A 171 13.41 -1.68 11.79
N THR A 172 14.29 -2.53 11.29
CA THR A 172 14.29 -3.97 11.53
C THR A 172 15.72 -4.46 11.57
N ASP A 173 15.94 -5.63 12.15
CA ASP A 173 17.19 -6.35 12.00
C ASP A 173 17.26 -7.01 10.62
N GLU A 174 18.46 -7.23 10.09
CA GLU A 174 18.61 -8.02 8.88
C GLU A 174 17.98 -9.42 9.05
N ASP A 175 17.61 -10.05 7.95
CA ASP A 175 16.91 -11.35 7.91
C ASP A 175 15.56 -11.40 8.66
N THR A 176 15.13 -10.25 9.20
CA THR A 176 13.87 -10.16 9.97
C THR A 176 12.86 -9.28 9.24
N PRO A 177 11.70 -9.81 8.82
CA PRO A 177 10.65 -9.01 8.22
C PRO A 177 10.08 -7.97 9.19
N VAL A 178 9.73 -6.78 8.67
CA VAL A 178 9.00 -5.74 9.38
C VAL A 178 7.68 -5.48 8.67
N ASN A 179 6.64 -5.20 9.44
CA ASN A 179 5.31 -4.90 8.93
C ASN A 179 4.75 -3.61 9.55
N GLY A 180 3.76 -3.06 8.91
CA GLY A 180 3.03 -1.89 9.37
C GLY A 180 1.74 -1.71 8.61
N THR A 181 0.98 -0.69 8.98
CA THR A 181 -0.26 -0.28 8.33
C THR A 181 -0.18 1.19 7.98
N LEU A 182 -0.52 1.53 6.74
CA LEU A 182 -0.70 2.90 6.28
C LEU A 182 -2.17 3.27 6.41
N SER A 183 -2.44 4.50 6.79
CA SER A 183 -3.79 5.05 6.87
C SER A 183 -3.88 6.30 6.01
N ALA A 184 -5.03 6.53 5.43
CA ALA A 184 -5.33 7.74 4.69
C ALA A 184 -6.77 8.19 4.97
N SER A 185 -7.04 9.46 4.76
CA SER A 185 -8.36 10.05 4.84
C SER A 185 -8.69 10.77 3.55
N ASP A 186 -9.97 10.81 3.25
CA ASP A 186 -10.53 11.53 2.12
C ASP A 186 -11.63 12.47 2.61
N GLU A 187 -11.62 13.72 2.13
CA GLU A 187 -12.55 14.76 2.59
C GLU A 187 -13.96 14.51 2.05
N ASP A 188 -14.06 13.87 0.87
CA ASP A 188 -15.33 13.54 0.24
C ASP A 188 -15.91 12.22 0.79
N GLY A 189 -15.13 11.47 1.54
CA GLY A 189 -15.50 10.19 2.15
C GLY A 189 -15.47 9.03 1.17
N ASP A 190 -14.66 9.12 0.12
CA ASP A 190 -14.51 8.10 -0.90
C ASP A 190 -13.81 6.83 -0.38
N SER A 191 -14.05 5.72 -1.07
CA SER A 191 -13.40 4.46 -0.73
C SER A 191 -11.96 4.45 -1.19
N LEU A 192 -11.03 4.30 -0.26
CA LEU A 192 -9.60 4.33 -0.52
C LEU A 192 -9.04 2.95 -0.83
N SER A 193 -8.08 2.90 -1.74
CA SER A 193 -7.31 1.70 -2.06
C SER A 193 -5.82 2.00 -2.12
N PHE A 194 -5.00 1.09 -1.56
CA PHE A 194 -3.55 1.24 -1.47
C PHE A 194 -2.87 0.32 -2.47
N THR A 195 -1.83 0.82 -3.11
CA THR A 195 -1.01 0.05 -4.05
C THR A 195 0.46 0.40 -3.91
N LYS A 196 1.32 -0.62 -4.05
CA LYS A 196 2.76 -0.40 -4.14
C LYS A 196 3.10 0.32 -5.44
N ALA A 197 3.84 1.43 -5.35
CA ALA A 197 4.30 2.21 -6.50
C ALA A 197 5.74 1.85 -6.92
N THR A 198 6.65 1.69 -5.94
CA THR A 198 8.03 1.27 -6.22
C THR A 198 8.43 0.10 -5.34
N ASP A 199 9.29 -0.77 -5.87
CA ASP A 199 9.95 -1.82 -5.09
C ASP A 199 11.16 -1.25 -4.32
N PRO A 200 11.48 -1.82 -3.16
CA PRO A 200 12.75 -1.56 -2.48
C PRO A 200 13.92 -2.14 -3.29
N SER A 201 15.13 -1.62 -3.06
CA SER A 201 16.34 -2.06 -3.79
C SER A 201 16.97 -3.32 -3.21
N ASN A 202 16.83 -3.52 -1.90
CA ASN A 202 17.53 -4.54 -1.14
C ASN A 202 16.60 -5.44 -0.33
N GLY A 203 15.39 -5.64 -0.83
CA GLY A 203 14.38 -6.46 -0.18
C GLY A 203 13.17 -6.67 -1.07
N THR A 204 12.12 -7.16 -0.46
CA THR A 204 10.81 -7.29 -1.11
C THR A 204 9.75 -6.68 -0.22
N VAL A 205 8.71 -6.08 -0.83
CA VAL A 205 7.57 -5.56 -0.09
C VAL A 205 6.26 -6.04 -0.72
N VAL A 206 5.32 -6.42 0.14
CA VAL A 206 3.93 -6.68 -0.21
C VAL A 206 3.09 -5.61 0.46
N VAL A 207 2.19 -4.99 -0.29
CA VAL A 207 1.21 -4.02 0.21
C VAL A 207 -0.16 -4.52 -0.24
N ASP A 208 -1.12 -4.57 0.68
CA ASP A 208 -2.49 -4.94 0.36
C ASP A 208 -3.37 -3.70 0.12
N GLU A 209 -4.59 -3.91 -0.36
CA GLU A 209 -5.54 -2.85 -0.68
C GLU A 209 -6.04 -2.04 0.54
N ASN A 210 -5.82 -2.54 1.76
CA ASN A 210 -6.18 -1.87 3.01
C ASN A 210 -5.02 -1.03 3.59
N GLY A 211 -3.82 -1.10 2.98
CA GLY A 211 -2.64 -0.40 3.44
C GLY A 211 -1.75 -1.20 4.39
N ASP A 212 -2.07 -2.48 4.64
CA ASP A 212 -1.17 -3.36 5.39
C ASP A 212 0.00 -3.75 4.50
N TRP A 213 1.21 -3.65 5.05
CA TRP A 213 2.42 -3.96 4.31
C TRP A 213 3.40 -4.80 5.13
N THR A 214 4.21 -5.57 4.42
CA THR A 214 5.33 -6.34 4.99
C THR A 214 6.54 -6.17 4.09
N TYR A 215 7.64 -5.70 4.66
CA TYR A 215 8.95 -5.63 4.03
C TYR A 215 9.82 -6.78 4.55
N THR A 216 10.52 -7.46 3.66
CA THR A 216 11.50 -8.51 3.97
C THR A 216 12.83 -8.12 3.35
N PRO A 217 13.88 -7.89 4.15
CA PRO A 217 15.23 -7.64 3.63
C PRO A 217 15.73 -8.81 2.77
N ASN A 218 16.66 -8.53 1.87
CA ASN A 218 17.46 -9.60 1.27
C ASN A 218 18.35 -10.22 2.36
N GLU A 219 18.73 -11.49 2.16
CA GLU A 219 19.60 -12.23 3.07
C GLU A 219 20.89 -11.43 3.36
N ASN A 220 21.22 -11.27 4.63
CA ASN A 220 22.39 -10.56 5.15
C ASN A 220 22.51 -9.11 4.63
N TYR A 221 21.40 -8.47 4.26
CA TYR A 221 21.44 -7.06 3.91
C TYR A 221 21.26 -6.19 5.14
N ASN A 222 22.18 -5.27 5.38
CA ASN A 222 22.07 -4.18 6.35
C ASN A 222 22.30 -2.83 5.67
N GLY A 223 21.62 -1.79 6.14
CA GLY A 223 21.63 -0.44 5.55
C GLY A 223 20.25 0.12 5.32
N ASP A 224 20.17 1.24 4.64
CA ASP A 224 18.91 1.93 4.34
C ASP A 224 18.29 1.39 3.05
N ASP A 225 16.99 1.18 3.10
CA ASP A 225 16.16 0.85 1.93
C ASP A 225 14.85 1.65 1.97
N SER A 226 14.11 1.66 0.88
CA SER A 226 12.84 2.39 0.81
C SER A 226 11.95 1.88 -0.30
N PHE A 227 10.65 2.05 -0.12
CA PHE A 227 9.61 1.82 -1.14
C PHE A 227 8.54 2.91 -1.06
N THR A 228 7.74 3.05 -2.11
CA THR A 228 6.64 4.01 -2.13
C THR A 228 5.29 3.32 -2.29
N VAL A 229 4.28 3.90 -1.65
CA VAL A 229 2.90 3.46 -1.72
C VAL A 229 2.03 4.61 -2.19
N VAL A 230 1.10 4.32 -3.07
CA VAL A 230 0.07 5.26 -3.54
C VAL A 230 -1.27 4.86 -2.93
N VAL A 231 -2.01 5.82 -2.42
CA VAL A 231 -3.44 5.69 -2.12
C VAL A 231 -4.25 6.38 -3.22
N SER A 232 -5.36 5.78 -3.60
CA SER A 232 -6.31 6.32 -4.60
C SER A 232 -7.72 6.26 -4.06
N ASP A 233 -8.50 7.30 -4.37
CA ASP A 233 -9.92 7.44 -4.10
C ASP A 233 -10.82 6.76 -5.16
N GLY A 234 -10.25 6.30 -6.28
CA GLY A 234 -10.99 5.76 -7.43
C GLY A 234 -11.65 6.83 -8.31
N GLN A 235 -11.54 8.11 -7.95
CA GLN A 235 -12.12 9.27 -8.62
C GLN A 235 -11.07 10.07 -9.40
N GLY A 236 -9.81 9.67 -9.33
CA GLY A 236 -8.67 10.30 -9.97
C GLY A 236 -7.75 11.05 -9.01
N GLY A 237 -8.14 11.24 -7.76
CA GLY A 237 -7.29 11.72 -6.68
C GLY A 237 -6.32 10.64 -6.21
N THR A 238 -5.10 11.04 -5.91
CA THR A 238 -4.06 10.15 -5.38
C THR A 238 -3.11 10.90 -4.45
N ASP A 239 -2.55 10.18 -3.49
CA ASP A 239 -1.43 10.64 -2.68
C ASP A 239 -0.34 9.56 -2.63
N THR A 240 0.91 9.96 -2.34
CA THR A 240 2.06 9.06 -2.35
C THR A 240 2.90 9.27 -1.11
N ILE A 241 3.22 8.17 -0.42
CA ILE A 241 4.11 8.18 0.74
C ILE A 241 5.34 7.32 0.49
N THR A 242 6.50 7.77 1.01
CA THR A 242 7.73 6.98 1.03
C THR A 242 7.91 6.33 2.39
N VAL A 243 8.06 5.02 2.40
CA VAL A 243 8.41 4.25 3.60
C VAL A 243 9.91 3.97 3.56
N ASN A 244 10.64 4.53 4.51
CA ASN A 244 12.06 4.28 4.71
C ASN A 244 12.24 3.16 5.74
N VAL A 245 13.10 2.20 5.45
CA VAL A 245 13.42 1.08 6.35
C VAL A 245 14.91 1.07 6.60
N GLY A 246 15.32 1.31 7.85
CA GLY A 246 16.70 1.10 8.30
C GLY A 246 16.87 -0.34 8.74
N VAL A 247 17.71 -1.11 8.06
CA VAL A 247 18.02 -2.49 8.41
C VAL A 247 19.32 -2.49 9.23
N THR A 248 19.22 -2.97 10.47
CA THR A 248 20.36 -3.02 11.40
C THR A 248 21.12 -4.34 11.27
N PRO A 249 22.45 -4.32 11.31
CA PRO A 249 23.26 -5.55 11.24
C PRO A 249 23.05 -6.42 12.47
N VAL A 250 23.03 -7.73 12.27
CA VAL A 250 23.06 -8.77 13.30
C VAL A 250 24.20 -9.72 12.98
N ASN A 251 25.04 -10.05 13.96
CA ASN A 251 26.18 -10.92 13.72
C ASN A 251 25.74 -12.31 13.23
N ASP A 252 26.24 -12.70 12.08
CA ASP A 252 26.14 -14.04 11.52
C ASP A 252 27.21 -14.97 12.10
N LEU A 253 26.93 -16.27 12.06
CA LEU A 253 27.91 -17.26 12.52
C LEU A 253 28.90 -17.61 11.40
N PRO A 254 30.17 -17.81 11.69
CA PRO A 254 31.11 -18.33 10.71
C PRO A 254 30.70 -19.74 10.27
N VAL A 255 30.96 -20.09 9.01
CA VAL A 255 30.65 -21.40 8.43
C VAL A 255 31.92 -22.04 7.88
N GLY A 256 32.32 -23.15 8.47
CA GLY A 256 33.40 -23.99 8.02
C GLY A 256 32.96 -25.34 7.49
N GLU A 257 33.74 -25.97 6.65
CA GLU A 257 33.42 -27.31 6.10
C GLU A 257 34.28 -28.39 6.73
N ASP A 258 33.66 -29.54 7.05
CA ASP A 258 34.38 -30.72 7.54
C ASP A 258 35.34 -31.27 6.46
N VAL A 259 36.53 -31.69 6.92
CA VAL A 259 37.61 -32.15 6.04
C VAL A 259 37.91 -33.63 6.30
N SER A 260 38.24 -34.37 5.24
CA SER A 260 38.72 -35.74 5.33
C SER A 260 40.05 -35.89 4.60
N VAL A 261 41.04 -36.45 5.27
CA VAL A 261 42.40 -36.64 4.76
C VAL A 261 42.87 -38.09 5.02
N THR A 262 43.91 -38.50 4.32
CA THR A 262 44.59 -39.76 4.57
C THR A 262 46.12 -39.55 4.70
N THR A 263 46.75 -40.35 5.52
CA THR A 263 48.23 -40.36 5.69
C THR A 263 48.70 -41.79 5.93
N ASP A 264 49.96 -42.02 5.71
CA ASP A 264 50.62 -43.28 6.13
C ASP A 264 50.88 -43.25 7.65
N GLU A 265 50.91 -44.43 8.29
CA GLU A 265 51.34 -44.50 9.68
C GLU A 265 52.78 -43.89 9.81
N ASP A 266 53.08 -43.33 10.98
CA ASP A 266 54.33 -42.64 11.28
C ASP A 266 54.64 -41.43 10.41
N THR A 267 53.69 -40.97 9.57
CA THR A 267 53.86 -39.85 8.64
C THR A 267 52.90 -38.71 8.99
N PRO A 268 53.42 -37.53 9.41
CA PRO A 268 52.54 -36.38 9.65
C PRO A 268 51.83 -35.91 8.37
N VAL A 269 50.60 -35.43 8.52
CA VAL A 269 49.82 -34.75 7.47
C VAL A 269 49.43 -33.36 7.88
N SER A 270 49.45 -32.42 6.95
CA SER A 270 49.15 -31.00 7.22
C SER A 270 48.09 -30.53 6.19
N GLY A 271 47.35 -29.51 6.57
CA GLY A 271 46.37 -28.84 5.72
C GLY A 271 46.06 -27.42 6.17
N LEU A 272 45.16 -26.79 5.46
CA LEU A 272 44.60 -25.47 5.76
C LEU A 272 43.08 -25.60 5.84
N LEU A 273 42.48 -25.16 6.94
CA LEU A 273 41.05 -24.98 7.08
C LEU A 273 40.65 -23.60 6.59
N THR A 274 39.49 -23.52 5.99
CA THR A 274 38.86 -22.25 5.58
C THR A 274 37.45 -22.19 6.12
N ALA A 275 36.99 -21.01 6.43
CA ALA A 275 35.64 -20.72 6.79
C ALA A 275 35.21 -19.40 6.12
N THR A 276 33.93 -19.18 6.00
CA THR A 276 33.34 -17.93 5.52
C THR A 276 32.46 -17.32 6.59
N ASP A 277 32.31 -16.02 6.53
CA ASP A 277 31.47 -15.25 7.41
C ASP A 277 30.71 -14.23 6.57
N ALA A 278 29.40 -14.07 6.83
CA ALA A 278 28.54 -13.20 6.01
C ALA A 278 28.82 -11.72 6.28
N ASP A 279 29.20 -11.38 7.52
CA ASP A 279 29.61 -10.03 7.91
C ASP A 279 31.02 -9.66 7.44
N ASN A 280 31.76 -10.64 6.90
CA ASN A 280 33.19 -10.53 6.57
C ASN A 280 34.08 -10.26 7.78
N ASP A 281 33.72 -10.80 8.92
CA ASP A 281 34.50 -10.69 10.14
C ASP A 281 35.84 -11.41 10.04
N GLN A 282 36.78 -10.99 10.87
CA GLN A 282 38.12 -11.64 10.92
C GLN A 282 38.02 -12.97 11.68
N LEU A 283 38.10 -14.08 10.94
CA LEU A 283 38.05 -15.41 11.52
C LEU A 283 39.37 -15.83 12.16
N THR A 284 39.27 -16.48 13.31
CA THR A 284 40.42 -17.10 14.01
C THR A 284 40.10 -18.55 14.33
N PHE A 285 41.14 -19.40 14.15
CA PHE A 285 41.05 -20.84 14.35
C PHE A 285 41.78 -21.26 15.61
N SER A 286 41.23 -22.24 16.31
CA SER A 286 41.85 -22.82 17.49
C SER A 286 41.50 -24.31 17.59
N LYS A 287 42.40 -25.08 18.22
CA LYS A 287 42.14 -26.51 18.45
C LYS A 287 40.94 -26.70 19.39
N GLY A 288 39.96 -27.49 18.95
CA GLY A 288 38.80 -27.88 19.76
C GLY A 288 39.06 -29.14 20.55
N THR A 289 39.07 -30.31 19.91
CA THR A 289 39.36 -31.60 20.57
C THR A 289 40.68 -32.19 20.06
N GLU A 290 41.36 -32.93 20.94
CA GLU A 290 42.51 -33.73 20.55
C GLU A 290 42.09 -34.97 19.79
N PRO A 291 42.88 -35.46 18.84
CA PRO A 291 42.70 -36.78 18.27
C PRO A 291 42.99 -37.88 19.33
N SER A 292 42.44 -39.07 19.12
CA SER A 292 42.60 -40.19 20.09
C SER A 292 43.93 -40.95 19.94
N ASN A 293 44.50 -40.96 18.75
CA ASN A 293 45.65 -41.80 18.39
C ASN A 293 46.71 -41.00 17.65
N GLY A 294 47.00 -39.80 18.14
CA GLY A 294 47.99 -38.90 17.60
C GLY A 294 48.00 -37.55 18.30
N SER A 295 48.63 -36.59 17.71
CA SER A 295 48.65 -35.22 18.18
C SER A 295 48.36 -34.24 17.04
N VAL A 296 47.75 -33.09 17.36
CA VAL A 296 47.49 -32.03 16.39
C VAL A 296 47.95 -30.68 16.90
N VAL A 297 48.51 -29.88 15.98
CA VAL A 297 48.83 -28.48 16.18
C VAL A 297 47.96 -27.71 15.19
N VAL A 298 47.28 -26.67 15.65
CA VAL A 298 46.47 -25.74 14.85
C VAL A 298 46.91 -24.33 15.15
N ASP A 299 47.14 -23.52 14.13
CA ASP A 299 47.43 -22.10 14.30
C ASP A 299 46.18 -21.23 14.08
N GLU A 300 46.25 -19.94 14.43
CA GLU A 300 45.15 -18.97 14.33
C GLU A 300 44.68 -18.71 12.89
N ASN A 301 45.47 -19.08 11.89
CA ASN A 301 45.12 -18.91 10.47
C ASN A 301 44.52 -20.18 9.86
N GLY A 302 44.30 -21.25 10.67
CA GLY A 302 43.69 -22.49 10.22
C GLY A 302 44.68 -23.51 9.64
N ASN A 303 46.04 -23.25 9.71
CA ASN A 303 47.00 -24.27 9.34
C ASN A 303 47.06 -25.32 10.47
N TRP A 304 47.04 -26.57 10.08
CA TRP A 304 47.10 -27.66 11.04
C TRP A 304 48.08 -28.74 10.57
N THR A 305 48.60 -29.47 11.57
CA THR A 305 49.44 -30.64 11.34
C THR A 305 49.07 -31.72 12.35
N TYR A 306 48.63 -32.86 11.84
CA TYR A 306 48.37 -34.07 12.60
C TYR A 306 49.56 -35.03 12.48
N THR A 307 49.97 -35.61 13.60
CA THR A 307 51.02 -36.63 13.67
C THR A 307 50.42 -37.85 14.33
N PRO A 308 50.31 -39.00 13.63
CA PRO A 308 49.85 -40.26 14.20
C PRO A 308 50.76 -40.71 15.35
N ASP A 309 50.21 -41.50 16.29
CA ASP A 309 51.04 -42.24 17.24
C ASP A 309 51.82 -43.31 16.52
N GLU A 310 52.97 -43.71 17.08
CA GLU A 310 53.88 -44.70 16.48
C GLU A 310 53.15 -46.02 16.14
N ASN A 311 53.27 -46.48 14.88
CA ASN A 311 52.63 -47.69 14.35
C ASN A 311 51.07 -47.68 14.44
N TYR A 312 50.45 -46.53 14.66
CA TYR A 312 48.99 -46.47 14.62
C TYR A 312 48.48 -46.51 13.18
N ASN A 313 47.50 -47.37 12.89
CA ASN A 313 46.70 -47.34 11.69
C ASN A 313 45.22 -47.52 11.99
N GLY A 314 44.37 -46.81 11.25
CA GLY A 314 42.95 -46.77 11.51
C GLY A 314 42.37 -45.34 11.33
N SER A 315 41.14 -45.14 11.79
CA SER A 315 40.47 -43.82 11.73
C SER A 315 40.70 -43.02 12.98
N ASP A 316 41.03 -41.76 12.84
CA ASP A 316 41.14 -40.80 13.92
C ASP A 316 40.42 -39.51 13.52
N SER A 317 40.19 -38.60 14.45
CA SER A 317 39.57 -37.31 14.20
C SER A 317 39.88 -36.30 15.29
N PHE A 318 39.90 -35.05 14.93
CA PHE A 318 39.98 -33.91 15.85
C PHE A 318 39.05 -32.80 15.37
N THR A 319 38.73 -31.84 16.26
CA THR A 319 37.94 -30.68 15.88
C THR A 319 38.73 -29.41 16.00
N VAL A 320 38.37 -28.45 15.17
CA VAL A 320 38.90 -27.08 15.20
C VAL A 320 37.72 -26.14 15.34
N VAL A 321 37.84 -25.21 16.25
CA VAL A 321 36.86 -24.15 16.47
C VAL A 321 37.29 -22.95 15.68
N VAL A 322 36.37 -22.38 14.91
CA VAL A 322 36.51 -21.09 14.27
C VAL A 322 35.60 -20.08 14.97
N THR A 323 36.08 -18.87 15.18
CA THR A 323 35.31 -17.77 15.78
C THR A 323 35.49 -16.49 14.97
N ASP A 324 34.41 -15.69 14.89
CA ASP A 324 34.34 -14.38 14.27
C ASP A 324 34.84 -13.24 15.18
N GLY A 325 35.04 -13.51 16.48
CA GLY A 325 35.39 -12.48 17.48
C GLY A 325 34.23 -11.68 18.04
N ASN A 326 33.03 -11.82 17.48
CA ASN A 326 31.80 -11.11 17.87
C ASN A 326 30.82 -12.02 18.63
N GLY A 327 31.16 -13.29 18.82
CA GLY A 327 30.40 -14.27 19.60
C GLY A 327 29.93 -15.46 18.79
N GLY A 328 30.05 -15.40 17.48
CA GLY A 328 29.78 -16.52 16.58
C GLY A 328 30.87 -17.57 16.63
N ILE A 329 30.50 -18.83 16.56
CA ILE A 329 31.40 -19.99 16.66
C ILE A 329 30.87 -21.08 15.73
N ASP A 330 31.78 -21.72 14.99
CA ASP A 330 31.52 -22.97 14.30
C ASP A 330 32.62 -24.00 14.64
N THR A 331 32.36 -25.27 14.41
CA THR A 331 33.27 -26.39 14.71
C THR A 331 33.46 -27.25 13.49
N ILE A 332 34.68 -27.26 13.00
CA ILE A 332 35.09 -28.06 11.83
C ILE A 332 35.66 -29.40 12.32
N THR A 333 35.20 -30.50 11.80
CA THR A 333 35.73 -31.83 12.06
C THR A 333 36.73 -32.22 10.98
N VAL A 334 37.94 -32.60 11.42
CA VAL A 334 38.98 -33.19 10.54
C VAL A 334 39.01 -34.68 10.77
N ASN A 335 38.59 -35.45 9.77
CA ASN A 335 38.67 -36.93 9.79
C ASN A 335 39.95 -37.40 9.13
N VAL A 336 40.75 -38.20 9.85
CA VAL A 336 42.02 -38.71 9.35
C VAL A 336 41.96 -40.22 9.21
N GLY A 337 42.25 -40.74 8.02
CA GLY A 337 42.47 -42.14 7.78
C GLY A 337 43.98 -42.45 7.76
N VAL A 338 44.46 -43.21 8.73
CA VAL A 338 45.86 -43.60 8.79
C VAL A 338 46.01 -44.98 8.16
N VAL A 339 46.81 -45.09 7.11
CA VAL A 339 47.01 -46.29 6.29
C VAL A 339 48.25 -47.06 6.77
N PRO A 340 48.22 -48.38 6.96
CA PRO A 340 49.38 -49.14 7.39
C PRO A 340 50.46 -49.19 6.31
N VAL A 341 51.71 -49.08 6.73
CA VAL A 341 52.91 -49.23 5.89
C VAL A 341 53.74 -50.38 6.42
N VAL A 342 54.38 -51.13 5.53
CA VAL A 342 55.23 -52.26 5.95
C VAL A 342 56.52 -51.77 6.58
N ASP A 343 56.68 -51.99 7.89
CA ASP A 343 57.91 -51.69 8.62
C ASP A 343 59.06 -52.60 8.14
N THR A 344 60.21 -51.99 7.85
CA THR A 344 61.41 -52.71 7.52
C THR A 344 62.12 -53.15 8.81
N THR A 345 61.95 -54.40 9.21
CA THR A 345 62.71 -54.99 10.30
C THR A 345 64.17 -55.14 9.89
N THR A 346 65.04 -54.33 10.42
CA THR A 346 66.51 -54.56 10.34
C THR A 346 66.87 -55.67 11.30
N VAL A 347 67.02 -56.90 10.79
CA VAL A 347 67.61 -57.98 11.57
C VAL A 347 69.16 -57.78 11.62
N SER A 348 69.69 -57.26 12.74
CA SER A 348 71.09 -57.26 12.97
C SER A 348 71.53 -58.64 13.48
N LEU A 349 72.19 -59.41 12.61
CA LEU A 349 72.87 -60.63 13.01
C LEU A 349 74.14 -60.26 13.70
N SER A 350 74.23 -60.41 15.03
CA SER A 350 75.48 -60.43 15.73
C SER A 350 76.18 -61.78 15.51
N ALA A 351 77.27 -61.75 14.77
CA ALA A 351 78.12 -62.95 14.66
C ALA A 351 78.88 -63.10 15.99
N ASP A 352 78.51 -64.10 16.77
CA ASP A 352 79.37 -64.54 17.87
C ASP A 352 80.67 -65.09 17.26
N ALA A 353 81.75 -64.37 17.49
CA ALA A 353 83.11 -64.86 17.21
C ALA A 353 83.55 -65.79 18.30
N SER A 354 83.74 -67.11 18.00
CA SER A 354 84.38 -68.13 18.80
C SER A 354 85.89 -67.94 18.81
#